data_bb62512aa1f3d722cc97ff5abb81a763
#
_entry.id   bb62512aa1f3d722cc97ff5abb81a763
#
_cell.length_a   1.000
_cell.length_b   1.000
_cell.length_c   1.000
_cell.angle_alpha   90.00
_cell.angle_beta   90.00
_cell.angle_gamma   90.00
#
_symmetry.space_group_name_H-M   'P 1'
#
loop_
_entity.id
_entity.type
_entity.pdbx_description
1 polymer ?
#
loop_
_entity_poly.entity_id
_entity_poly.type
_entity_poly.pdbx_seq_one_letter_code
_entity_poly.pdbx_strand_id
1 'polypeptide(L)'
;VGSEMCIRDRMEEIPFALKDAIGRTTDYAAGRNRYIGYLISIATRSFKGKKVALDCANGSASAIAKNVFDALGAETHVINNHPNGLNINTDCGSTHIHVLQDYVKETGCDVGFAYDGDADRCIAVDENGSVVDGDLILYICGKYMKETGTLRNNTVVTTIMSNFGLYKAFDREGISYEKTAVGDKYVYENMSQYGNCLGGEQSGHIIFS
;
A
#
# COMPACT_ATOMS: atom_id res chain seq x y z
N VAL A 1 2.74 10.03 -7.29
CA VAL A 1 1.51 10.78 -6.93
C VAL A 1 1.62 12.23 -7.40
N GLY A 2 2.57 13.04 -6.95
CA GLY A 2 2.67 14.46 -7.31
C GLY A 2 2.78 14.72 -8.83
N SER A 3 3.63 14.00 -9.54
CA SER A 3 3.83 14.17 -10.99
C SER A 3 2.60 13.78 -11.80
N GLU A 4 1.91 12.71 -11.42
CA GLU A 4 0.71 12.24 -12.10
C GLU A 4 -0.46 13.23 -11.94
N MET A 5 -0.63 13.81 -10.76
CA MET A 5 -1.64 14.83 -10.52
C MET A 5 -1.37 16.09 -11.32
N CYS A 6 -0.11 16.54 -11.43
CA CYS A 6 0.25 17.67 -12.29
C CYS A 6 -0.05 17.41 -13.77
N ILE A 7 0.06 16.17 -14.24
CA ILE A 7 -0.31 15.78 -15.60
C ILE A 7 -1.81 15.87 -15.78
N ARG A 8 -2.60 15.34 -14.85
CA ARG A 8 -4.07 15.38 -14.91
C ARG A 8 -4.62 16.81 -14.87
N ASP A 9 -4.08 17.66 -14.01
CA ASP A 9 -4.48 19.07 -13.88
C ASP A 9 -4.25 19.87 -15.17
N ARG A 10 -3.34 19.40 -16.05
CA ARG A 10 -2.99 20.05 -17.33
C ARG A 10 -3.54 19.35 -18.56
N MET A 11 -4.31 18.28 -18.42
CA MET A 11 -4.80 17.49 -19.56
C MET A 11 -5.58 18.31 -20.59
N GLU A 12 -6.30 19.36 -20.17
CA GLU A 12 -7.02 20.25 -21.09
C GLU A 12 -6.09 21.15 -21.91
N GLU A 13 -4.86 21.38 -21.43
CA GLU A 13 -3.85 22.21 -22.09
C GLU A 13 -2.92 21.44 -23.01
N ILE A 14 -2.95 20.09 -22.96
CA ILE A 14 -2.03 19.23 -23.73
C ILE A 14 -2.70 18.80 -25.03
N PRO A 15 -2.16 19.16 -26.20
CA PRO A 15 -2.69 18.71 -27.48
C PRO A 15 -2.54 17.18 -27.61
N PHE A 16 -3.55 16.53 -28.17
CA PHE A 16 -3.47 15.10 -28.46
C PHE A 16 -2.40 14.80 -29.48
N ALA A 17 -1.62 13.73 -29.22
CA ALA A 17 -0.68 13.21 -30.19
C ALA A 17 -1.40 12.62 -31.41
N LEU A 18 -0.89 12.86 -32.62
CA LEU A 18 -1.48 12.38 -33.87
C LEU A 18 -0.55 11.41 -34.57
N LYS A 19 -1.14 10.43 -35.25
CA LYS A 19 -0.42 9.49 -36.17
C LYS A 19 0.74 8.78 -35.44
N ASP A 20 1.94 8.94 -35.98
CA ASP A 20 3.20 8.35 -35.52
C ASP A 20 3.73 8.93 -34.20
N ALA A 21 3.20 10.07 -33.77
CA ALA A 21 3.48 10.66 -32.45
C ALA A 21 2.69 10.00 -31.31
N ILE A 22 1.71 9.13 -31.61
CA ILE A 22 0.98 8.38 -30.59
C ILE A 22 1.93 7.42 -29.88
N GLY A 23 1.92 7.44 -28.53
CA GLY A 23 2.75 6.57 -27.71
C GLY A 23 2.47 5.09 -27.94
N ARG A 24 3.44 4.26 -27.59
CA ARG A 24 3.33 2.81 -27.70
C ARG A 24 3.67 2.15 -26.37
N THR A 25 3.05 0.98 -26.11
CA THR A 25 3.41 0.14 -24.99
C THR A 25 4.70 -0.61 -25.29
N THR A 26 5.65 -0.56 -24.37
CA THR A 26 6.90 -1.32 -24.44
C THR A 26 7.09 -2.10 -23.15
N ASP A 27 7.40 -3.39 -23.23
CA ASP A 27 7.80 -4.17 -22.03
C ASP A 27 9.21 -3.71 -21.60
N TYR A 28 9.28 -3.12 -20.40
CA TYR A 28 10.53 -2.66 -19.82
C TYR A 28 10.90 -3.52 -18.59
N ALA A 29 11.23 -4.78 -18.84
CA ALA A 29 11.60 -5.76 -17.82
C ALA A 29 12.75 -5.25 -16.91
N ALA A 30 13.73 -4.52 -17.47
CA ALA A 30 14.82 -3.94 -16.69
C ALA A 30 14.33 -2.92 -15.66
N GLY A 31 13.33 -2.10 -16.00
CA GLY A 31 12.71 -1.15 -15.07
C GLY A 31 11.95 -1.85 -13.95
N ARG A 32 11.16 -2.86 -14.30
CA ARG A 32 10.47 -3.71 -13.33
C ARG A 32 11.43 -4.36 -12.34
N ASN A 33 12.51 -4.97 -12.83
CA ASN A 33 13.51 -5.62 -11.98
C ASN A 33 14.25 -4.62 -11.08
N ARG A 34 14.51 -3.41 -11.57
CA ARG A 34 15.09 -2.33 -10.76
C ARG A 34 14.15 -1.93 -9.62
N TYR A 35 12.85 -1.81 -9.89
CA TYR A 35 11.85 -1.50 -8.87
C TYR A 35 11.73 -2.61 -7.82
N ILE A 36 11.70 -3.90 -8.24
CA ILE A 36 11.75 -5.04 -7.33
C ILE A 36 13.01 -4.97 -6.43
N GLY A 37 14.17 -4.73 -7.03
CA GLY A 37 15.43 -4.57 -6.29
C GLY A 37 15.38 -3.42 -5.27
N TYR A 38 14.77 -2.30 -5.63
CA TYR A 38 14.55 -1.17 -4.73
C TYR A 38 13.66 -1.58 -3.54
N LEU A 39 12.51 -2.22 -3.80
CA LEU A 39 11.60 -2.67 -2.73
C LEU A 39 12.28 -3.65 -1.77
N ILE A 40 13.09 -4.58 -2.28
CA ILE A 40 13.87 -5.50 -1.45
C ILE A 40 14.91 -4.73 -0.60
N SER A 41 15.53 -3.72 -1.16
CA SER A 41 16.61 -2.96 -0.49
C SER A 41 16.14 -2.12 0.69
N ILE A 42 14.87 -1.69 0.70
CA ILE A 42 14.30 -0.91 1.81
C ILE A 42 13.75 -1.78 2.95
N ALA A 43 13.65 -3.11 2.73
CA ALA A 43 13.17 -4.02 3.76
C ALA A 43 14.23 -4.16 4.88
N THR A 44 13.81 -3.93 6.11
CA THR A 44 14.69 -4.01 7.29
C THR A 44 14.65 -5.38 7.99
N ARG A 45 13.71 -6.23 7.61
CA ARG A 45 13.48 -7.55 8.21
C ARG A 45 13.22 -8.60 7.13
N SER A 46 13.55 -9.86 7.45
CA SER A 46 13.26 -11.02 6.62
C SER A 46 11.89 -11.61 6.98
N PHE A 47 11.22 -12.19 5.99
CA PHE A 47 10.01 -13.01 6.17
C PHE A 47 10.32 -14.52 6.25
N LYS A 48 11.58 -14.90 6.46
CA LYS A 48 11.97 -16.32 6.55
C LYS A 48 11.15 -17.07 7.58
N GLY A 49 10.54 -18.19 7.15
CA GLY A 49 9.69 -19.02 7.99
C GLY A 49 8.26 -18.49 8.17
N LYS A 50 7.88 -17.46 7.40
CA LYS A 50 6.51 -16.92 7.36
C LYS A 50 5.81 -17.34 6.07
N LYS A 51 4.54 -17.76 6.20
CA LYS A 51 3.62 -17.97 5.10
C LYS A 51 2.83 -16.71 4.84
N VAL A 52 2.96 -16.14 3.66
CA VAL A 52 2.34 -14.87 3.28
C VAL A 52 1.39 -15.06 2.12
N ALA A 53 0.13 -14.70 2.30
CA ALA A 53 -0.87 -14.66 1.25
C ALA A 53 -0.92 -13.28 0.59
N LEU A 54 -0.95 -13.22 -0.74
CA LEU A 54 -1.03 -11.99 -1.52
C LEU A 54 -2.23 -12.04 -2.45
N ASP A 55 -3.15 -11.10 -2.33
CA ASP A 55 -4.20 -10.85 -3.31
C ASP A 55 -3.79 -9.64 -4.18
N CYS A 56 -3.47 -9.92 -5.44
CA CYS A 56 -2.98 -8.91 -6.38
C CYS A 56 -4.09 -8.19 -7.16
N ALA A 57 -5.37 -8.43 -6.83
CA ALA A 57 -6.52 -7.80 -7.47
C ALA A 57 -6.54 -7.91 -9.02
N ASN A 58 -5.83 -8.87 -9.60
CA ASN A 58 -5.54 -8.94 -11.04
C ASN A 58 -5.01 -7.60 -11.60
N GLY A 59 -4.26 -6.87 -10.80
CA GLY A 59 -3.75 -5.53 -11.09
C GLY A 59 -2.23 -5.48 -11.22
N SER A 60 -1.66 -4.30 -11.01
CA SER A 60 -0.24 -3.99 -11.18
C SER A 60 0.67 -4.79 -10.25
N ALA A 61 0.21 -5.15 -9.04
CA ALA A 61 0.97 -5.97 -8.09
C ALA A 61 1.27 -7.37 -8.62
N SER A 62 0.48 -7.91 -9.57
CA SER A 62 0.62 -9.27 -10.11
C SER A 62 2.02 -9.58 -10.65
N ALA A 63 2.69 -8.59 -11.22
CA ALA A 63 3.99 -8.76 -11.85
C ALA A 63 5.18 -8.67 -10.89
N ILE A 64 4.98 -8.19 -9.66
CA ILE A 64 6.08 -7.81 -8.76
C ILE A 64 5.96 -8.38 -7.34
N ALA A 65 4.75 -8.44 -6.77
CA ALA A 65 4.57 -8.73 -5.35
C ALA A 65 5.20 -10.06 -4.92
N LYS A 66 4.92 -11.15 -5.65
CA LYS A 66 5.51 -12.46 -5.34
C LYS A 66 7.04 -12.43 -5.30
N ASN A 67 7.67 -11.80 -6.29
CA ASN A 67 9.12 -11.76 -6.41
C ASN A 67 9.78 -11.02 -5.23
N VAL A 68 9.13 -9.97 -4.73
CA VAL A 68 9.61 -9.23 -3.56
C VAL A 68 9.53 -10.09 -2.30
N PHE A 69 8.39 -10.70 -2.01
CA PHE A 69 8.22 -11.51 -0.81
C PHE A 69 9.06 -12.79 -0.82
N ASP A 70 9.17 -13.46 -1.98
CA ASP A 70 10.06 -14.62 -2.14
C ASP A 70 11.53 -14.24 -1.86
N ALA A 71 11.98 -13.11 -2.41
CA ALA A 71 13.35 -12.63 -2.18
C ALA A 71 13.60 -12.24 -0.71
N LEU A 72 12.58 -11.82 0.03
CA LEU A 72 12.63 -11.56 1.47
C LEU A 72 12.49 -12.83 2.32
N GLY A 73 12.34 -14.00 1.68
CA GLY A 73 12.36 -15.32 2.32
C GLY A 73 11.00 -15.85 2.77
N ALA A 74 9.89 -15.24 2.34
CA ALA A 74 8.55 -15.75 2.60
C ALA A 74 8.25 -17.04 1.84
N GLU A 75 7.40 -17.90 2.40
CA GLU A 75 6.63 -18.88 1.64
C GLU A 75 5.39 -18.14 1.10
N THR A 76 5.42 -17.78 -0.19
CA THR A 76 4.44 -16.84 -0.77
C THR A 76 3.33 -17.57 -1.51
N HIS A 77 2.10 -17.36 -1.08
CA HIS A 77 0.87 -17.82 -1.70
C HIS A 77 0.18 -16.66 -2.41
N VAL A 78 -0.10 -16.77 -3.70
CA VAL A 78 -0.65 -15.65 -4.49
C VAL A 78 -1.98 -16.04 -5.11
N ILE A 79 -2.97 -15.17 -4.94
CA ILE A 79 -4.27 -15.26 -5.60
C ILE A 79 -4.52 -14.00 -6.45
N ASN A 80 -5.44 -14.12 -7.40
CA ASN A 80 -5.87 -13.02 -8.27
C ASN A 80 -4.69 -12.29 -8.94
N ASN A 81 -3.79 -13.04 -9.56
CA ASN A 81 -2.58 -12.53 -10.19
C ASN A 81 -2.50 -12.80 -11.71
N HIS A 82 -3.63 -12.98 -12.36
CA HIS A 82 -3.73 -13.27 -13.79
C HIS A 82 -4.52 -12.17 -14.51
N PRO A 83 -3.97 -10.95 -14.65
CA PRO A 83 -4.65 -9.85 -15.31
C PRO A 83 -4.94 -10.16 -16.78
N ASN A 84 -6.16 -9.91 -17.22
CA ASN A 84 -6.58 -10.09 -18.61
C ASN A 84 -7.13 -8.80 -19.25
N GLY A 85 -7.03 -7.67 -18.56
CA GLY A 85 -7.53 -6.36 -18.99
C GLY A 85 -9.01 -6.09 -18.65
N LEU A 86 -9.75 -7.09 -18.16
CA LEU A 86 -11.19 -6.98 -17.85
C LEU A 86 -11.52 -7.37 -16.41
N ASN A 87 -10.60 -8.04 -15.70
CA ASN A 87 -10.84 -8.63 -14.38
C ASN A 87 -10.18 -7.88 -13.20
N ILE A 88 -9.62 -6.71 -13.45
CA ILE A 88 -9.02 -5.88 -12.38
C ILE A 88 -10.06 -5.51 -11.33
N ASN A 89 -9.74 -5.72 -10.04
CA ASN A 89 -10.64 -5.48 -8.89
C ASN A 89 -11.97 -6.26 -8.91
N THR A 90 -12.18 -7.19 -9.86
CA THR A 90 -13.42 -7.93 -9.94
C THR A 90 -13.46 -9.01 -8.87
N ASP A 91 -14.32 -8.82 -7.87
CA ASP A 91 -14.50 -9.73 -6.73
C ASP A 91 -13.19 -10.14 -6.04
N CYS A 92 -12.22 -9.23 -5.96
CA CYS A 92 -10.90 -9.49 -5.39
C CYS A 92 -10.21 -8.20 -4.87
N GLY A 93 -9.05 -8.38 -4.22
CA GLY A 93 -8.23 -7.29 -3.73
C GLY A 93 -8.77 -6.61 -2.47
N SER A 94 -8.23 -5.43 -2.17
CA SER A 94 -8.51 -4.68 -0.94
C SER A 94 -9.97 -4.27 -0.78
N THR A 95 -10.72 -4.15 -1.88
CA THR A 95 -12.15 -3.82 -1.86
C THR A 95 -13.06 -5.03 -1.62
N HIS A 96 -12.53 -6.25 -1.74
CA HIS A 96 -13.21 -7.52 -1.50
C HIS A 96 -12.40 -8.40 -0.54
N ILE A 97 -12.01 -7.82 0.58
CA ILE A 97 -11.05 -8.39 1.53
C ILE A 97 -11.44 -9.77 2.07
N HIS A 98 -12.75 -10.11 2.08
CA HIS A 98 -13.25 -11.41 2.52
C HIS A 98 -12.63 -12.59 1.77
N VAL A 99 -12.29 -12.41 0.50
CA VAL A 99 -11.61 -13.43 -0.32
C VAL A 99 -10.26 -13.80 0.29
N LEU A 100 -9.47 -12.80 0.68
CA LEU A 100 -8.18 -13.02 1.33
C LEU A 100 -8.35 -13.55 2.76
N GLN A 101 -9.38 -13.11 3.50
CA GLN A 101 -9.67 -13.60 4.86
C GLN A 101 -9.93 -15.11 4.86
N ASP A 102 -10.76 -15.58 3.93
CA ASP A 102 -11.08 -17.01 3.80
C ASP A 102 -9.83 -17.79 3.36
N TYR A 103 -9.07 -17.28 2.39
CA TYR A 103 -7.85 -17.91 1.92
C TYR A 103 -6.80 -18.06 3.02
N VAL A 104 -6.57 -17.02 3.84
CA VAL A 104 -5.62 -17.07 4.97
C VAL A 104 -6.01 -18.15 5.97
N LYS A 105 -7.31 -18.24 6.33
CA LYS A 105 -7.82 -19.27 7.26
C LYS A 105 -7.66 -20.68 6.71
N GLU A 106 -8.01 -20.87 5.44
CA GLU A 106 -7.98 -22.20 4.79
C GLU A 106 -6.55 -22.73 4.61
N THR A 107 -5.61 -21.83 4.31
CA THR A 107 -4.22 -22.21 4.02
C THR A 107 -3.28 -22.12 5.22
N GLY A 108 -3.74 -21.53 6.33
CA GLY A 108 -2.92 -21.34 7.52
C GLY A 108 -1.75 -20.38 7.27
N CYS A 109 -1.95 -19.33 6.48
CA CYS A 109 -0.94 -18.29 6.30
C CYS A 109 -0.81 -17.44 7.58
N ASP A 110 0.40 -16.99 7.89
CA ASP A 110 0.67 -16.13 9.06
C ASP A 110 0.11 -14.72 8.87
N VAL A 111 0.01 -14.25 7.62
CA VAL A 111 -0.50 -12.92 7.26
C VAL A 111 -0.92 -12.91 5.80
N GLY A 112 -1.91 -12.07 5.47
CA GLY A 112 -2.30 -11.78 4.10
C GLY A 112 -2.20 -10.28 3.79
N PHE A 113 -1.92 -9.94 2.53
CA PHE A 113 -1.95 -8.56 2.02
C PHE A 113 -2.79 -8.52 0.74
N ALA A 114 -3.80 -7.65 0.71
CA ALA A 114 -4.62 -7.40 -0.45
C ALA A 114 -4.33 -6.00 -0.99
N TYR A 115 -4.00 -5.95 -2.27
CA TYR A 115 -3.82 -4.71 -3.02
C TYR A 115 -5.09 -4.34 -3.78
N ASP A 116 -5.20 -3.13 -4.25
CA ASP A 116 -6.14 -2.75 -5.30
C ASP A 116 -5.48 -2.75 -6.69
N GLY A 117 -6.22 -2.35 -7.71
CA GLY A 117 -5.80 -2.54 -9.10
C GLY A 117 -4.49 -1.85 -9.49
N ASP A 118 -4.23 -0.64 -9.01
CA ASP A 118 -2.98 0.11 -9.24
C ASP A 118 -1.97 -0.04 -8.08
N ALA A 119 -2.38 -0.80 -7.03
CA ALA A 119 -1.54 -1.17 -5.88
C ALA A 119 -1.06 0.05 -5.05
N ASP A 120 -1.84 1.11 -5.01
CA ASP A 120 -1.59 2.26 -4.15
C ASP A 120 -2.22 2.07 -2.76
N ARG A 121 -3.12 1.08 -2.59
CA ARG A 121 -3.71 0.66 -1.32
C ARG A 121 -3.32 -0.75 -0.96
N CYS A 122 -3.15 -0.98 0.34
CA CYS A 122 -2.88 -2.29 0.91
C CYS A 122 -3.67 -2.46 2.21
N ILE A 123 -4.48 -3.52 2.28
CA ILE A 123 -5.17 -3.96 3.50
C ILE A 123 -4.58 -5.30 3.90
N ALA A 124 -4.32 -5.49 5.19
CA ALA A 124 -3.78 -6.75 5.67
C ALA A 124 -4.84 -7.60 6.38
N VAL A 125 -4.53 -8.88 6.52
CA VAL A 125 -5.33 -9.87 7.27
C VAL A 125 -4.38 -10.63 8.17
N ASP A 126 -4.72 -10.77 9.45
CA ASP A 126 -3.95 -11.56 10.40
C ASP A 126 -4.17 -13.08 10.23
N GLU A 127 -3.44 -13.89 10.97
CA GLU A 127 -3.52 -15.36 10.95
C GLU A 127 -4.90 -15.92 11.32
N ASN A 128 -5.75 -15.14 11.97
CA ASN A 128 -7.11 -15.50 12.36
C ASN A 128 -8.15 -15.08 11.31
N GLY A 129 -7.70 -14.42 10.23
CA GLY A 129 -8.57 -13.85 9.21
C GLY A 129 -9.20 -12.51 9.62
N SER A 130 -8.68 -11.83 10.66
CA SER A 130 -9.17 -10.50 11.05
C SER A 130 -8.56 -9.44 10.15
N VAL A 131 -9.37 -8.46 9.75
CA VAL A 131 -8.91 -7.36 8.91
C VAL A 131 -8.02 -6.41 9.72
N VAL A 132 -6.86 -6.09 9.16
CA VAL A 132 -5.95 -5.03 9.63
C VAL A 132 -6.02 -3.91 8.60
N ASP A 133 -6.94 -2.98 8.82
CA ASP A 133 -7.18 -1.85 7.91
C ASP A 133 -6.08 -0.78 8.00
N GLY A 134 -6.21 0.28 7.19
CA GLY A 134 -5.22 1.35 7.16
C GLY A 134 -5.02 2.04 8.51
N ASP A 135 -6.04 2.19 9.32
CA ASP A 135 -5.92 2.76 10.67
C ASP A 135 -5.08 1.87 11.59
N LEU A 136 -5.30 0.55 11.55
CA LEU A 136 -4.49 -0.40 12.31
C LEU A 136 -3.06 -0.47 11.80
N ILE A 137 -2.85 -0.40 10.48
CA ILE A 137 -1.51 -0.33 9.88
C ILE A 137 -0.78 0.94 10.35
N LEU A 138 -1.45 2.10 10.33
CA LEU A 138 -0.88 3.36 10.83
C LEU A 138 -0.52 3.27 12.32
N TYR A 139 -1.36 2.62 13.13
CA TYR A 139 -1.06 2.40 14.54
C TYR A 139 0.18 1.52 14.72
N ILE A 140 0.23 0.37 14.04
CA ILE A 140 1.35 -0.59 14.14
C ILE A 140 2.66 0.08 13.70
N CYS A 141 2.64 0.73 12.54
CA CYS A 141 3.82 1.41 12.00
C CYS A 141 4.24 2.60 12.87
N GLY A 142 3.30 3.44 13.30
CA GLY A 142 3.57 4.59 14.15
C GLY A 142 4.18 4.20 15.49
N LYS A 143 3.63 3.18 16.14
CA LYS A 143 4.18 2.62 17.38
C LYS A 143 5.58 2.07 17.19
N TYR A 144 5.79 1.22 16.19
CA TYR A 144 7.11 0.68 15.88
C TYR A 144 8.14 1.76 15.57
N MET A 145 7.78 2.74 14.74
CA MET A 145 8.67 3.84 14.39
C MET A 145 8.99 4.73 15.59
N LYS A 146 8.05 4.91 16.51
CA LYS A 146 8.31 5.61 17.78
C LYS A 146 9.30 4.84 18.64
N GLU A 147 9.08 3.53 18.85
CA GLU A 147 9.94 2.67 19.65
C GLU A 147 11.38 2.60 19.10
N THR A 148 11.53 2.66 17.78
CA THR A 148 12.84 2.66 17.11
C THR A 148 13.45 4.05 16.92
N GLY A 149 12.75 5.11 17.35
CA GLY A 149 13.22 6.50 17.23
C GLY A 149 13.21 7.04 15.80
N THR A 150 12.44 6.42 14.89
CA THR A 150 12.37 6.81 13.47
C THR A 150 11.13 7.62 13.12
N LEU A 151 10.15 7.77 14.04
CA LEU A 151 8.96 8.58 13.83
C LEU A 151 9.30 10.07 13.98
N ARG A 152 9.54 10.76 12.86
CA ARG A 152 9.85 12.20 12.86
C ARG A 152 8.70 13.00 13.50
N ASN A 153 9.06 14.00 14.27
CA ASN A 153 8.13 14.85 15.03
C ASN A 153 7.21 14.08 15.98
N ASN A 154 7.44 12.78 16.17
CA ASN A 154 6.55 11.89 16.91
C ASN A 154 5.09 12.00 16.45
N THR A 155 4.86 12.20 15.13
CA THR A 155 3.55 12.55 14.56
C THR A 155 3.19 11.64 13.39
N VAL A 156 1.93 11.19 13.37
CA VAL A 156 1.29 10.46 12.25
C VAL A 156 0.23 11.35 11.61
N VAL A 157 0.22 11.42 10.29
CA VAL A 157 -0.79 12.18 9.54
C VAL A 157 -1.93 11.26 9.11
N THR A 158 -3.16 11.64 9.45
CA THR A 158 -4.39 10.87 9.16
C THR A 158 -5.41 11.74 8.45
N THR A 159 -6.56 11.18 8.10
CA THR A 159 -7.70 11.96 7.60
C THR A 159 -8.83 12.00 8.61
N ILE A 160 -9.80 12.89 8.37
CA ILE A 160 -11.02 13.00 9.19
C ILE A 160 -11.87 11.72 9.20
N MET A 161 -11.60 10.76 8.28
CA MET A 161 -12.31 9.48 8.19
C MET A 161 -11.72 8.39 9.09
N SER A 162 -10.54 8.61 9.68
CA SER A 162 -9.94 7.65 10.59
C SER A 162 -10.79 7.39 11.82
N ASN A 163 -10.80 6.15 12.27
CA ASN A 163 -11.58 5.72 13.42
C ASN A 163 -11.13 6.45 14.71
N PHE A 164 -12.09 6.87 15.52
CA PHE A 164 -11.80 7.54 16.78
C PHE A 164 -10.93 6.68 17.74
N GLY A 165 -11.03 5.35 17.61
CA GLY A 165 -10.19 4.40 18.35
C GLY A 165 -8.70 4.57 18.06
N LEU A 166 -8.32 4.91 16.80
CA LEU A 166 -6.94 5.19 16.43
C LEU A 166 -6.38 6.37 17.23
N TYR A 167 -7.12 7.47 17.32
CA TYR A 167 -6.68 8.64 18.08
C TYR A 167 -6.48 8.35 19.56
N LYS A 168 -7.42 7.60 20.16
CA LYS A 168 -7.25 7.14 21.55
C LYS A 168 -6.05 6.23 21.75
N ALA A 169 -5.75 5.39 20.75
CA ALA A 169 -4.58 4.54 20.79
C ALA A 169 -3.29 5.38 20.69
N PHE A 170 -3.25 6.36 19.81
CA PHE A 170 -2.13 7.30 19.73
C PHE A 170 -1.94 8.11 21.02
N ASP A 171 -3.02 8.59 21.63
CA ASP A 171 -2.96 9.31 22.92
C ASP A 171 -2.31 8.45 24.01
N ARG A 172 -2.67 7.15 24.10
CA ARG A 172 -2.09 6.21 25.06
C ARG A 172 -0.59 5.96 24.82
N GLU A 173 -0.19 5.88 23.57
CA GLU A 173 1.20 5.72 23.16
C GLU A 173 1.97 7.04 23.22
N GLY A 174 1.32 8.19 23.46
CA GLY A 174 1.93 9.51 23.40
C GLY A 174 2.46 9.85 22.00
N ILE A 175 1.74 9.43 20.95
CA ILE A 175 2.00 9.77 19.54
C ILE A 175 1.07 10.94 19.17
N SER A 176 1.64 11.98 18.61
CA SER A 176 0.88 13.10 18.06
C SER A 176 0.29 12.74 16.71
N TYR A 177 -0.80 13.40 16.34
CA TYR A 177 -1.43 13.17 15.04
C TYR A 177 -1.99 14.47 14.43
N GLU A 178 -1.94 14.53 13.11
CA GLU A 178 -2.58 15.56 12.29
C GLU A 178 -3.77 14.96 11.54
N LYS A 179 -4.79 15.77 11.30
CA LYS A 179 -6.01 15.37 10.57
C LYS A 179 -6.17 16.24 9.34
N THR A 180 -6.19 15.62 8.18
CA THR A 180 -6.43 16.30 6.91
C THR A 180 -7.85 16.04 6.39
N ALA A 181 -8.22 16.71 5.32
CA ALA A 181 -9.34 16.29 4.49
C ALA A 181 -9.05 14.90 3.88
N VAL A 182 -10.11 14.22 3.42
CA VAL A 182 -10.00 12.90 2.75
C VAL A 182 -9.26 13.06 1.43
N GLY A 183 -8.30 12.19 1.21
CA GLY A 183 -7.48 12.10 0.00
C GLY A 183 -5.99 12.09 0.31
N ASP A 184 -5.29 11.15 -0.30
CA ASP A 184 -3.84 10.94 -0.17
C ASP A 184 -3.02 12.20 -0.45
N LYS A 185 -3.49 13.05 -1.38
CA LYS A 185 -2.92 14.34 -1.71
C LYS A 185 -2.78 15.23 -0.46
N TYR A 186 -3.85 15.36 0.31
CA TYR A 186 -3.85 16.22 1.50
C TYR A 186 -2.96 15.66 2.61
N VAL A 187 -2.92 14.34 2.74
CA VAL A 187 -2.00 13.66 3.66
C VAL A 187 -0.56 13.96 3.26
N TYR A 188 -0.22 13.76 1.98
CA TYR A 188 1.13 14.02 1.46
C TYR A 188 1.55 15.48 1.56
N GLU A 189 0.66 16.42 1.24
CA GLU A 189 0.90 17.86 1.37
C GLU A 189 1.21 18.24 2.82
N ASN A 190 0.42 17.75 3.79
CA ASN A 190 0.68 17.95 5.21
C ASN A 190 2.04 17.36 5.63
N MET A 191 2.30 16.09 5.25
CA MET A 191 3.58 15.44 5.55
C MET A 191 4.78 16.24 5.02
N SER A 192 4.68 16.71 3.78
CA SER A 192 5.74 17.49 3.13
C SER A 192 5.94 18.86 3.79
N GLN A 193 4.85 19.52 4.16
CA GLN A 193 4.89 20.86 4.78
C GLN A 193 5.52 20.82 6.17
N TYR A 194 5.21 19.81 6.97
CA TYR A 194 5.65 19.72 8.37
C TYR A 194 6.80 18.74 8.59
N GLY A 195 7.24 18.04 7.56
CA GLY A 195 8.36 17.08 7.63
C GLY A 195 8.00 15.78 8.37
N ASN A 196 6.72 15.40 8.40
CA ASN A 196 6.26 14.15 8.96
C ASN A 196 6.60 12.98 8.02
N CYS A 197 6.84 11.79 8.57
CA CYS A 197 7.35 10.65 7.78
C CYS A 197 6.38 9.47 7.66
N LEU A 198 5.24 9.52 8.33
CA LEU A 198 4.19 8.50 8.26
C LEU A 198 2.84 9.18 8.17
N GLY A 199 2.04 8.76 7.22
CA GLY A 199 0.65 9.18 7.08
C GLY A 199 -0.15 8.21 6.25
N GLY A 200 -1.47 8.40 6.22
CA GLY A 200 -2.34 7.54 5.41
C GLY A 200 -3.80 7.63 5.75
N GLU A 201 -4.54 6.70 5.18
CA GLU A 201 -5.99 6.61 5.26
C GLU A 201 -6.45 5.21 5.68
N GLN A 202 -7.62 5.12 6.28
CA GLN A 202 -8.25 3.85 6.65
C GLN A 202 -8.39 2.89 5.45
N SER A 203 -8.56 3.44 4.24
CA SER A 203 -8.65 2.67 2.99
C SER A 203 -7.40 1.86 2.64
N GLY A 204 -6.31 2.02 3.40
CA GLY A 204 -5.05 1.31 3.17
C GLY A 204 -4.03 2.08 2.34
N HIS A 205 -4.29 3.34 2.01
CA HIS A 205 -3.30 4.22 1.37
C HIS A 205 -2.32 4.71 2.44
N ILE A 206 -1.14 4.10 2.51
CA ILE A 206 -0.12 4.38 3.53
C ILE A 206 1.11 5.01 2.87
N ILE A 207 1.56 6.12 3.43
CA ILE A 207 2.67 6.92 2.89
C ILE A 207 3.82 6.95 3.91
N PHE A 208 4.99 6.54 3.45
CA PHE A 208 6.27 6.69 4.15
C PHE A 208 7.14 7.72 3.41
N SER A 209 7.86 8.58 4.15
CA SER A 209 8.69 9.65 3.59
C SER A 209 10.08 9.70 4.22
#